data_eaadc55a26ff959231b94fb164c7abc9
#
_entry.id   eaadc55a26ff959231b94fb164c7abc9
#
_cell.length_a   1.000
_cell.length_b   1.000
_cell.length_c   1.000
_cell.angle_alpha   90.00
_cell.angle_beta   90.00
_cell.angle_gamma   90.00
#
_symmetry.space_group_name_H-M   'P 1'
#
loop_
_entity.id
_entity.type
_entity.pdbx_description
1 polymer ?
#
loop_
_entity_poly.entity_id
_entity_poly.type
_entity_poly.pdbx_seq_one_letter_code
_entity_poly.pdbx_strand_id
1 'polypeptide(L)'
;MNAVSQMVSPFILVLMLVFVLDSCIGKRITKVNVDQVTEGMSKKQVESILGQPTSSKTEDPTIMKQTTYVYRQGKDTVTIVFKDDKVQSKDSTLSD
;
A
#
# COMPACT_ATOMS: atom_id res chain seq x y z
N MET A 1 17.27 0.26 -40.52
CA MET A 1 16.35 -0.26 -40.42
C MET A 1 15.94 -1.10 -39.28
N ASN A 2 16.08 -2.34 -39.32
CA ASN A 2 15.66 -3.22 -38.26
C ASN A 2 16.37 -2.99 -36.97
N ALA A 3 17.60 -2.59 -37.03
CA ALA A 3 18.38 -2.39 -35.83
C ALA A 3 17.80 -1.28 -34.95
N VAL A 4 17.20 -0.32 -35.60
CA VAL A 4 16.65 0.81 -34.84
C VAL A 4 15.45 0.40 -34.02
N SER A 5 14.54 -0.34 -34.61
CA SER A 5 13.35 -0.74 -33.88
C SER A 5 13.70 -1.71 -32.77
N GLN A 6 14.71 -2.52 -32.96
CA GLN A 6 15.12 -3.43 -31.90
C GLN A 6 15.71 -2.71 -30.72
N MET A 7 16.36 -1.61 -30.97
CA MET A 7 16.98 -0.87 -29.87
C MET A 7 15.94 -0.17 -29.02
N VAL A 8 14.86 0.23 -29.61
CA VAL A 8 13.82 0.95 -28.86
C VAL A 8 13.14 0.04 -27.85
N SER A 9 12.84 -1.18 -28.23
CA SER A 9 12.17 -2.09 -27.33
C SER A 9 12.90 -2.33 -26.03
N PRO A 10 14.18 -2.64 -26.05
CA PRO A 10 14.89 -2.86 -24.79
C PRO A 10 14.89 -1.66 -23.87
N PHE A 11 14.92 -0.49 -24.42
CA PHE A 11 14.92 0.70 -23.59
C PHE A 11 13.62 0.84 -22.82
N ILE A 12 12.52 0.57 -23.48
CA ILE A 12 11.22 0.68 -22.84
C ILE A 12 11.12 -0.30 -21.69
N LEU A 13 11.59 -1.51 -21.87
CA LEU A 13 11.54 -2.51 -20.83
C LEU A 13 12.37 -2.11 -19.63
N VAL A 14 13.52 -1.55 -19.87
CA VAL A 14 14.38 -1.13 -18.78
C VAL A 14 13.73 -0.04 -17.97
N LEU A 15 13.07 0.89 -18.63
CA LEU A 15 12.40 1.97 -17.94
C LEU A 15 11.28 1.44 -17.05
N MET A 16 10.55 0.47 -17.52
CA MET A 16 9.48 -0.10 -16.71
C MET A 16 10.02 -0.78 -15.47
N LEU A 17 11.13 -1.45 -15.59
CA LEU A 17 11.76 -2.09 -14.45
C LEU A 17 12.20 -1.08 -13.41
N VAL A 18 12.70 0.04 -13.87
CA VAL A 18 13.14 1.08 -12.95
C VAL A 18 11.99 1.59 -12.11
N PHE A 19 10.84 1.79 -12.74
CA PHE A 19 9.68 2.24 -12.00
C PHE A 19 9.27 1.24 -10.93
N VAL A 20 9.30 -0.03 -11.25
CA VAL A 20 8.93 -1.04 -10.29
C VAL A 20 9.87 -1.00 -9.09
N LEU A 21 11.15 -0.85 -9.35
CA LEU A 21 12.12 -0.79 -8.26
C LEU A 21 11.90 0.42 -7.38
N ASP A 22 11.60 1.55 -7.98
CA ASP A 22 11.35 2.75 -7.20
C ASP A 22 10.18 2.56 -6.25
N SER A 23 9.14 1.91 -6.69
CA SER A 23 7.98 1.71 -5.83
C SER A 23 8.29 0.80 -4.66
N CYS A 24 9.32 -0.03 -4.76
CA CYS A 24 9.69 -0.93 -3.68
C CYS A 24 10.58 -0.29 -2.64
N ILE A 25 11.31 0.75 -3.02
CA ILE A 25 12.29 1.35 -2.14
C ILE A 25 11.75 2.41 -1.21
N GLY A 26 10.77 3.15 -1.65
CA GLY A 26 10.28 4.28 -0.88
C GLY A 26 9.62 3.88 0.41
N LYS A 27 9.80 4.67 1.45
CA LYS A 27 9.10 4.48 2.69
C LYS A 27 7.71 5.05 2.55
N ARG A 28 6.73 4.21 2.69
CA ARG A 28 5.35 4.64 2.58
C ARG A 28 4.68 4.86 3.91
N ILE A 29 5.24 4.29 4.97
CA ILE A 29 4.64 4.41 6.29
C ILE A 29 5.20 5.65 6.95
N THR A 30 4.60 6.78 6.61
CA THR A 30 4.96 8.05 7.17
C THR A 30 3.72 8.68 7.77
N LYS A 31 3.90 9.62 8.68
CA LYS A 31 2.75 10.27 9.29
C LYS A 31 1.87 10.95 8.23
N VAL A 32 2.50 11.59 7.25
CA VAL A 32 1.75 12.26 6.20
C VAL A 32 0.88 11.27 5.44
N ASN A 33 1.45 10.12 5.07
CA ASN A 33 0.69 9.13 4.33
C ASN A 33 -0.40 8.50 5.17
N VAL A 34 -0.10 8.21 6.42
CA VAL A 34 -1.10 7.65 7.31
C VAL A 34 -2.25 8.62 7.53
N ASP A 35 -1.95 9.92 7.61
CA ASP A 35 -2.98 10.91 7.78
C ASP A 35 -3.91 11.02 6.57
N GLN A 36 -3.46 10.58 5.41
CA GLN A 36 -4.30 10.58 4.22
C GLN A 36 -5.36 9.48 4.25
N VAL A 37 -5.15 8.46 5.06
CA VAL A 37 -6.10 7.37 5.17
C VAL A 37 -7.27 7.83 6.04
N THR A 38 -8.47 7.82 5.48
CA THR A 38 -9.66 8.30 6.17
C THR A 38 -10.76 7.25 6.12
N GLU A 39 -11.73 7.41 7.00
CA GLU A 39 -12.87 6.50 7.05
C GLU A 39 -13.58 6.45 5.72
N GLY A 40 -14.00 5.27 5.33
CA GLY A 40 -14.70 5.06 4.08
C GLY A 40 -13.82 4.70 2.91
N MET A 41 -12.51 4.80 3.05
CA MET A 41 -11.62 4.39 1.96
C MET A 41 -11.65 2.89 1.79
N SER A 42 -11.50 2.44 0.54
CA SER A 42 -11.43 1.02 0.26
C SER A 42 -10.03 0.48 0.58
N LYS A 43 -9.92 -0.85 0.67
CA LYS A 43 -8.61 -1.47 0.86
C LYS A 43 -7.63 -1.06 -0.22
N LYS A 44 -8.09 -0.99 -1.46
CA LYS A 44 -7.20 -0.62 -2.56
C LYS A 44 -6.70 0.80 -2.43
N GLN A 45 -7.54 1.69 -1.96
CA GLN A 45 -7.11 3.07 -1.75
C GLN A 45 -6.05 3.16 -0.66
N VAL A 46 -6.23 2.42 0.41
CA VAL A 46 -5.24 2.38 1.49
C VAL A 46 -3.94 1.79 0.97
N GLU A 47 -4.01 0.71 0.21
CA GLU A 47 -2.80 0.09 -0.34
C GLU A 47 -2.09 1.00 -1.32
N SER A 48 -2.82 1.84 -2.03
CA SER A 48 -2.17 2.77 -2.95
C SER A 48 -1.39 3.84 -2.20
N ILE A 49 -1.78 4.13 -0.98
CA ILE A 49 -1.09 5.12 -0.15
C ILE A 49 0.03 4.47 0.67
N LEU A 50 -0.29 3.40 1.36
CA LEU A 50 0.62 2.78 2.33
C LEU A 50 1.34 1.53 1.81
N GLY A 51 0.92 1.00 0.68
CA GLY A 51 1.48 -0.24 0.15
C GLY A 51 0.84 -1.45 0.79
N GLN A 52 1.45 -2.60 0.60
CA GLN A 52 0.96 -3.83 1.18
C GLN A 52 1.22 -3.86 2.67
N PRO A 53 0.27 -4.36 3.47
CA PRO A 53 0.49 -4.41 4.91
C PRO A 53 1.52 -5.47 5.28
N THR A 54 2.12 -5.29 6.45
CA THR A 54 3.04 -6.29 6.99
C THR A 54 2.28 -7.57 7.31
N SER A 55 1.08 -7.42 7.84
CA SER A 55 0.21 -8.56 8.09
C SER A 55 -1.24 -8.14 7.91
N SER A 56 -2.07 -9.11 7.63
CA SER A 56 -3.48 -8.88 7.35
C SER A 56 -4.27 -10.03 7.96
N LYS A 57 -5.31 -9.69 8.69
CA LYS A 57 -6.17 -10.69 9.29
C LYS A 57 -7.61 -10.36 8.95
N THR A 58 -8.31 -11.32 8.37
CA THR A 58 -9.70 -11.16 8.00
C THR A 58 -10.55 -12.05 8.87
N GLU A 59 -11.55 -11.47 9.49
CA GLU A 59 -12.55 -12.21 10.25
C GLU A 59 -13.87 -12.08 9.51
N ASP A 60 -14.55 -13.19 9.36
CA ASP A 60 -15.77 -13.22 8.58
C ASP A 60 -16.92 -13.74 9.42
N PRO A 61 -17.37 -12.95 10.37
CA PRO A 61 -18.56 -13.34 11.12
C PRO A 61 -19.73 -13.29 10.14
N THR A 62 -20.75 -13.99 10.45
CA THR A 62 -21.87 -14.25 9.55
C THR A 62 -22.38 -13.01 8.81
N ILE A 63 -22.36 -11.88 9.44
CA ILE A 63 -23.01 -10.69 8.88
C ILE A 63 -22.05 -9.69 8.28
N MET A 64 -20.89 -9.50 8.86
CA MET A 64 -20.04 -8.40 8.48
C MET A 64 -18.57 -8.86 8.45
N LYS A 65 -17.92 -8.56 7.35
CA LYS A 65 -16.53 -8.95 7.19
C LYS A 65 -15.62 -7.86 7.74
N GLN A 66 -14.70 -8.25 8.59
CA GLN A 66 -13.76 -7.32 9.17
C GLN A 66 -12.34 -7.74 8.81
N THR A 67 -11.56 -6.79 8.31
CA THR A 67 -10.16 -7.02 7.97
C THR A 67 -9.31 -6.03 8.73
N THR A 68 -8.21 -6.52 9.29
CA THR A 68 -7.27 -5.67 10.01
C THR A 68 -5.94 -5.71 9.29
N TYR A 69 -5.46 -4.55 8.85
CA TYR A 69 -4.15 -4.40 8.24
C TYR A 69 -3.21 -3.85 9.29
N VAL A 70 -2.06 -4.48 9.42
CA VAL A 70 -1.02 -3.99 10.32
C VAL A 70 0.22 -3.70 9.51
N TYR A 71 0.70 -2.47 9.62
CA TYR A 71 1.93 -2.04 8.97
C TYR A 71 2.97 -1.81 10.06
N ARG A 72 4.12 -2.43 9.91
CA ARG A 72 5.21 -2.26 10.87
C ARG A 72 6.42 -1.70 10.19
N GLN A 73 7.00 -0.68 10.79
CA GLN A 73 8.20 -0.06 10.25
C GLN A 73 9.06 0.35 11.43
N GLY A 74 10.16 -0.38 11.63
CA GLY A 74 10.99 -0.17 12.82
C GLY A 74 10.17 -0.48 14.06
N LYS A 75 10.06 0.48 14.93
CA LYS A 75 9.27 0.32 16.17
C LYS A 75 7.87 0.89 16.04
N ASP A 76 7.55 1.43 14.88
CA ASP A 76 6.24 2.03 14.69
C ASP A 76 5.25 1.03 14.11
N THR A 77 4.00 1.19 14.48
CA THR A 77 2.93 0.32 14.03
C THR A 77 1.73 1.15 13.62
N VAL A 78 1.15 0.80 12.50
CA VAL A 78 -0.10 1.42 12.03
C VAL A 78 -1.11 0.30 11.85
N THR A 79 -2.28 0.46 12.43
CA THR A 79 -3.34 -0.53 12.37
C THR A 79 -4.56 0.09 11.71
N ILE A 80 -5.04 -0.53 10.65
CA ILE A 80 -6.22 -0.06 9.93
C ILE A 80 -7.27 -1.16 9.97
N VAL A 81 -8.43 -0.84 10.46
CA VAL A 81 -9.55 -1.80 10.54
C VAL A 81 -10.54 -1.45 9.46
N PHE A 82 -10.90 -2.45 8.65
CA PHE A 82 -11.89 -2.31 7.60
C PHE A 82 -13.13 -3.09 7.95
N LYS A 83 -14.28 -2.52 7.64
CA LYS A 83 -15.54 -3.25 7.68
C LYS A 83 -16.14 -3.20 6.29
N ASP A 84 -16.44 -4.37 5.74
CA ASP A 84 -17.00 -4.47 4.39
C ASP A 84 -16.14 -3.72 3.38
N ASP A 85 -14.81 -3.91 3.46
CA ASP A 85 -13.87 -3.32 2.53
C ASP A 85 -13.66 -1.82 2.68
N LYS A 86 -14.17 -1.21 3.74
CA LYS A 86 -14.00 0.22 3.95
C LYS A 86 -13.37 0.50 5.30
N VAL A 87 -12.51 1.50 5.36
CA VAL A 87 -11.85 1.87 6.60
C VAL A 87 -12.87 2.28 7.64
N GLN A 88 -12.80 1.63 8.78
CA GLN A 88 -13.62 1.97 9.92
C GLN A 88 -12.83 2.76 10.95
N SER A 89 -11.60 2.34 11.19
CA SER A 89 -10.76 3.02 12.16
C SER A 89 -9.30 2.90 11.77
N LYS A 90 -8.51 3.77 12.36
CA LYS A 90 -7.09 3.86 12.08
C LYS A 90 -6.37 4.21 13.37
N ASP A 91 -5.27 3.52 13.64
CA ASP A 91 -4.46 3.78 14.81
C ASP A 91 -3.00 3.76 14.40
N SER A 92 -2.18 4.62 14.98
CA SER A 92 -0.80 4.76 14.59
C SER A 92 0.05 5.23 15.75
N THR A 93 1.26 4.68 15.85
CA THR A 93 2.22 5.13 16.83
C THR A 93 3.18 6.17 16.25
N LEU A 94 3.04 6.47 14.96
CA LEU A 94 3.94 7.42 14.31
C LEU A 94 3.79 8.81 14.87
N SER A 95 4.92 9.46 15.09
CA SER A 95 4.94 10.83 15.49
C SER A 95 5.91 11.56 14.57
N ASP A 96 5.81 12.84 14.52
CA ASP A 96 6.65 13.64 13.61
C ASP A 96 8.12 13.53 13.91
#